data_9b0bb1a4cba231ad200f9cb170d689d5
#
_entry.id   9b0bb1a4cba231ad200f9cb170d689d5
#
_cell.length_a   1.000
_cell.length_b   1.000
_cell.length_c   1.000
_cell.angle_alpha   90.00
_cell.angle_beta   90.00
_cell.angle_gamma   90.00
#
_symmetry.space_group_name_H-M   'P 1'
#
loop_
_entity.id
_entity.type
_entity.pdbx_description
1 polymer ?
#
loop_
_entity_poly.entity_id
_entity_poly.type
_entity_poly.pdbx_seq_one_letter_code
_entity_poly.pdbx_strand_id
1 'polypeptide(L)' 'MLVAGVVIETMPGRAPAVARRVSQMKGLTLFGSDGDHQVVAVSRLRGGAKLEGLLEALGALDEAILRVEPTTVSEEDD' A
#
# COMPACT_ATOMS: atom_id res chain seq x y z
N MET A 1 -9.84 1.22 -15.13
CA MET A 1 -8.98 0.67 -14.05
C MET A 1 -8.63 1.78 -13.07
N LEU A 2 -8.77 1.51 -11.80
CA LEU A 2 -8.46 2.47 -10.75
C LEU A 2 -7.00 2.30 -10.32
N VAL A 3 -6.25 3.39 -10.37
CA VAL A 3 -4.85 3.41 -9.91
C VAL A 3 -4.81 4.24 -8.63
N ALA A 4 -4.30 3.64 -7.57
CA ALA A 4 -4.23 4.31 -6.28
C ALA A 4 -2.83 4.23 -5.69
N GLY A 5 -2.29 5.39 -5.33
CA GLY A 5 -1.09 5.46 -4.51
C GLY A 5 -1.47 5.27 -3.05
N VAL A 6 -0.66 4.51 -2.32
CA VAL A 6 -0.92 4.22 -0.91
C VAL A 6 0.34 4.48 -0.11
N VAL A 7 0.18 5.19 1.00
CA VAL A 7 1.27 5.38 1.97
C VAL A 7 0.98 4.53 3.20
N ILE A 8 1.94 3.71 3.56
CA ILE A 8 1.86 2.84 4.72
C ILE A 8 2.83 3.36 5.76
N GLU A 9 2.31 3.72 6.92
CA GLU A 9 3.13 4.16 8.04
C GLU A 9 3.33 3.00 9.01
N THR A 10 4.58 2.75 9.38
CA THR A 10 4.93 1.65 10.26
C THR A 10 5.58 2.16 11.54
N MET A 11 5.75 1.27 12.49
CA MET A 11 6.61 1.54 13.65
C MET A 11 8.05 1.77 13.16
N PRO A 12 8.82 2.60 13.89
CA PRO A 12 10.21 2.88 13.50
C PRO A 12 11.04 1.61 13.30
N GLY A 13 11.82 1.59 12.23
CA GLY A 13 12.68 0.47 11.88
C GLY A 13 12.00 -0.70 11.20
N ARG A 14 10.67 -0.65 11.03
CA ARG A 14 9.92 -1.80 10.50
C ARG A 14 9.57 -1.66 9.02
N ALA A 15 9.81 -0.50 8.43
CA ALA A 15 9.46 -0.28 7.02
C ALA A 15 10.13 -1.28 6.06
N PRO A 16 11.41 -1.67 6.24
CA PRO A 16 12.01 -2.66 5.34
C PRO A 16 11.29 -4.00 5.33
N ALA A 17 10.89 -4.49 6.51
CA ALA A 17 10.17 -5.76 6.60
C ALA A 17 8.77 -5.65 5.97
N VAL A 18 8.08 -4.54 6.23
CA VAL A 18 6.76 -4.29 5.64
C VAL A 18 6.85 -4.13 4.13
N ALA A 19 7.86 -3.41 3.64
CA ALA A 19 8.08 -3.25 2.20
C ALA A 19 8.27 -4.60 1.50
N ARG A 20 8.98 -5.51 2.13
CA ARG A 20 9.19 -6.86 1.59
C ARG A 20 7.86 -7.60 1.45
N ARG A 21 7.00 -7.51 2.45
CA ARG A 21 5.69 -8.15 2.42
C ARG A 21 4.79 -7.52 1.35
N VAL A 22 4.79 -6.20 1.27
CA VAL A 22 4.01 -5.47 0.27
C VAL A 22 4.45 -5.86 -1.14
N SER A 23 5.74 -6.01 -1.38
CA SER A 23 6.26 -6.38 -2.70
C SER A 23 5.82 -7.77 -3.16
N GLN A 24 5.40 -8.62 -2.24
CA GLN A 24 4.90 -9.95 -2.55
C GLN A 24 3.39 -9.99 -2.81
N MET A 25 2.70 -8.90 -2.56
CA MET A 25 1.25 -8.84 -2.78
C MET A 25 0.92 -8.63 -4.25
N LYS A 26 -0.02 -9.44 -4.74
CA LYS A 26 -0.47 -9.34 -6.12
C LYS A 26 -1.26 -8.05 -6.32
N GLY A 27 -0.98 -7.36 -7.42
CA GLY A 27 -1.68 -6.11 -7.73
C GLY A 27 -1.06 -4.87 -7.09
N LEU A 28 -0.02 -5.03 -6.28
CA LEU A 28 0.72 -3.92 -5.70
C LEU A 28 2.12 -3.83 -6.29
N THR A 29 2.54 -2.61 -6.55
CA THR A 29 3.92 -2.33 -6.96
C THR A 29 4.55 -1.45 -5.90
N LEU A 30 5.64 -1.93 -5.32
CA LEU A 30 6.39 -1.14 -4.35
C LEU A 30 7.03 0.04 -5.08
N PHE A 31 6.75 1.24 -4.62
CA PHE A 31 7.29 2.44 -5.22
C PHE A 31 8.54 2.94 -4.50
N GLY A 32 8.54 2.87 -3.19
CA GLY A 32 9.69 3.29 -2.40
C GLY A 32 9.43 3.19 -0.91
N SER A 33 10.46 3.49 -0.14
CA SER A 33 10.41 3.51 1.31
C SER A 33 11.48 4.47 1.82
N ASP A 34 11.25 5.06 2.99
CA ASP A 34 12.28 5.85 3.66
C ASP A 34 13.29 4.96 4.42
N GLY A 35 13.05 3.66 4.42
CA GLY A 35 13.91 2.70 5.11
C GLY A 35 13.70 2.62 6.62
N ASP A 36 12.73 3.35 7.14
CA ASP A 36 12.48 3.42 8.59
C ASP A 36 11.00 3.18 8.92
N HIS A 37 10.13 4.11 8.61
CA HIS A 37 8.73 4.05 9.06
C HIS A 37 7.69 4.31 7.96
N GLN A 38 8.10 4.42 6.71
CA GLN A 38 7.19 4.75 5.63
C GLN A 38 7.44 3.88 4.39
N VAL A 39 6.35 3.38 3.82
CA VAL A 39 6.38 2.60 2.58
C VAL A 39 5.35 3.17 1.63
N VAL A 40 5.72 3.36 0.37
CA VAL A 40 4.83 3.85 -0.67
C VAL A 40 4.65 2.77 -1.72
N ALA A 41 3.41 2.49 -2.05
CA ALA A 41 3.06 1.50 -3.06
C ALA A 41 1.97 2.04 -3.98
N VAL A 42 1.87 1.44 -5.16
CA VAL A 42 0.84 1.77 -6.13
C VAL A 42 0.06 0.50 -6.44
N SER A 43 -1.26 0.60 -6.37
CA SER A 43 -2.15 -0.51 -6.70
C SER A 43 -2.97 -0.21 -7.93
N ARG A 44 -3.33 -1.27 -8.66
CA ARG A 44 -4.24 -1.21 -9.79
C ARG A 44 -5.42 -2.10 -9.52
N LEU A 45 -6.60 -1.51 -9.49
CA LEU A 45 -7.82 -2.17 -9.09
C LEU A 45 -8.89 -2.02 -10.16
N ARG A 46 -9.77 -3.01 -10.26
CA ARG A 46 -10.84 -2.98 -11.25
C ARG A 46 -12.11 -2.27 -10.78
N GLY A 47 -12.10 -1.69 -9.60
CA GLY A 47 -13.25 -0.95 -9.10
C GLY A 47 -12.96 -0.29 -7.77
N GLY A 48 -13.66 0.80 -7.50
CA GLY A 48 -13.46 1.59 -6.28
C GLY A 48 -13.77 0.83 -5.00
N ALA A 49 -14.73 -0.10 -5.04
CA ALA A 49 -15.08 -0.90 -3.87
C ALA A 49 -13.92 -1.78 -3.40
N LYS A 50 -13.02 -2.16 -4.30
CA LYS A 50 -11.86 -2.99 -3.96
C LYS A 50 -10.78 -2.20 -3.23
N LEU A 51 -10.78 -0.88 -3.34
CA LEU A 51 -9.81 -0.05 -2.65
C LEU A 51 -9.97 -0.17 -1.14
N GLU A 52 -11.19 -0.11 -0.61
CA GLU A 52 -11.41 -0.27 0.83
C GLU A 52 -10.93 -1.64 1.32
N GLY A 53 -11.23 -2.69 0.58
CA GLY A 53 -10.77 -4.03 0.92
C GLY A 53 -9.25 -4.13 0.92
N LEU A 54 -8.59 -3.47 -0.03
CA LEU A 54 -7.14 -3.42 -0.09
C LEU A 54 -6.56 -2.69 1.12
N LEU A 55 -7.13 -1.54 1.48
CA LEU A 55 -6.65 -0.77 2.62
C LEU A 55 -6.78 -1.57 3.92
N GLU A 56 -7.90 -2.29 4.08
CA GLU A 56 -8.08 -3.17 5.23
C GLU A 56 -7.07 -4.32 5.24
N ALA A 57 -6.85 -4.93 4.09
CA ALA A 57 -5.89 -6.03 3.98
C ALA A 57 -4.47 -5.55 4.29
N LEU A 58 -4.10 -4.37 3.84
CA LEU A 58 -2.80 -3.79 4.16
C LEU A 58 -2.66 -3.49 5.65
N GLY A 59 -3.71 -2.94 6.26
CA GLY A 59 -3.68 -2.66 7.69
C GLY A 59 -3.54 -3.91 8.55
N ALA A 60 -3.99 -5.06 8.06
CA ALA A 60 -3.90 -6.34 8.76
C ALA A 60 -2.66 -7.15 8.38
N LEU A 61 -1.85 -6.66 7.44
CA LEU A 61 -0.71 -7.41 6.92
C LEU A 61 0.38 -7.66 7.94
N ASP A 62 0.62 -6.69 8.83
CA ASP A 62 1.68 -6.76 9.81
C ASP A 62 1.31 -5.90 11.02
N GLU A 63 1.65 -6.38 12.21
CA GLU A 63 1.38 -5.64 13.46
C GLU A 63 2.12 -4.30 13.52
N ALA A 64 3.21 -4.18 12.79
CA ALA A 64 4.00 -2.96 12.76
C ALA A 64 3.35 -1.85 11.93
N ILE A 65 2.30 -2.13 11.18
CA ILE A 65 1.60 -1.13 10.38
C ILE A 65 0.67 -0.32 11.28
N LEU A 66 0.92 0.98 11.37
CA LEU A 66 0.14 1.91 12.18
C LEU A 66 -0.99 2.56 11.40
N ARG A 67 -0.79 2.79 10.11
CA ARG A 67 -1.71 3.54 9.30
C ARG A 67 -1.52 3.25 7.81
N VAL A 68 -2.62 3.20 7.07
CA VAL A 68 -2.62 3.03 5.63
C VAL A 68 -3.52 4.11 5.03
N GLU A 69 -2.98 4.94 4.14
CA GLU A 69 -3.74 6.03 3.53
C GLU A 69 -3.58 6.05 2.02
N PRO A 70 -4.67 6.20 1.27
CA PRO A 70 -4.56 6.49 -0.16
C PRO A 70 -4.10 7.94 -0.33
N THR A 71 -3.19 8.17 -1.26
CA THR A 71 -2.66 9.51 -1.54
C THR A 71 -3.25 10.10 -2.81
N THR A 72 -3.25 9.32 -3.88
CA THR A 72 -3.82 9.71 -5.16
C THR A 72 -4.64 8.56 -5.69
N VAL A 73 -5.81 8.90 -6.22
CA VAL A 73 -6.67 7.91 -6.86
C VAL A 73 -7.05 8.46 -8.22
N SER A 74 -6.77 7.71 -9.26
CA SER A 74 -7.11 8.12 -10.63
C SER A 74 -7.67 6.96 -11.42
N GLU A 75 -8.53 7.29 -12.38
CA GLU A 75 -9.05 6.31 -13.32
C GLU A 75 -8.18 6.32 -14.57
N GLU A 76 -7.77 5.14 -15.00
CA GLU A 76 -7.06 4.97 -16.26
C GLU A 76 -7.95 4.20 -17.22
N ASP A 77 -7.99 4.64 -18.47
CA ASP A 77 -8.64 3.88 -19.54
C ASP A 77 -7.68 2.77 -20.00
N ASP A 78 -8.24 1.60 -20.18
CA ASP A 78 -7.46 0.47 -20.67
C ASP A 78 -7.23 0.55 -22.19
#